data_cac9acb6924f3c5a9d791f11a36a6741
#
_entry.id   cac9acb6924f3c5a9d791f11a36a6741
#
_cell.length_a   1.000
_cell.length_b   1.000
_cell.length_c   1.000
_cell.angle_alpha   90.00
_cell.angle_beta   90.00
_cell.angle_gamma   90.00
#
_symmetry.space_group_name_H-M   'P 1'
#
loop_
_entity.id
_entity.type
_entity.pdbx_description
1 polymer ?
#
loop_
_entity_poly.entity_id
_entity_poly.type
_entity_poly.pdbx_seq_one_letter_code
_entity_poly.pdbx_strand_id
1 'polypeptide(L)'
;MAFHRLAVVAVAAGMLAAVFSQTTFAQSADLAPATGNWMVRLRAVNLTAANKSDAVPALAIPADAIQINNKVLPELDISYFFTPHLAAELILTYPQQHDVTVMQSALGGPTKIGNFRHLPPILTMQYHFTPESRFKPYVGAGINYTRISNVNLQVPGVGPLDLSKNSFGPALQAGFDYRLTERLYFNVDLKKTWISADVKMAGQTISKVKVDPWLLGIGLGYRF
;
A
#
# COMPACT_ATOMS: atom_id res chain seq x y z
N MET A 1 -3.10 -19.05 18.84
CA MET A 1 -2.91 -18.84 17.39
C MET A 1 -2.27 -17.49 17.04
N ALA A 2 -1.29 -17.01 17.83
CA ALA A 2 -0.68 -15.67 17.67
C ALA A 2 0.74 -15.67 17.09
N PHE A 3 1.32 -16.81 16.79
CA PHE A 3 2.76 -16.92 16.45
C PHE A 3 3.10 -16.82 14.95
N HIS A 4 2.13 -16.84 14.03
CA HIS A 4 2.42 -16.80 12.58
C HIS A 4 2.48 -15.39 11.96
N ARG A 5 2.13 -14.32 12.69
CA ARG A 5 2.09 -12.96 12.15
C ARG A 5 3.38 -12.16 12.31
N LEU A 6 4.29 -12.56 13.19
CA LEU A 6 5.58 -11.88 13.44
C LEU A 6 6.71 -12.27 12.46
N ALA A 7 6.63 -13.44 11.85
CA ALA A 7 7.73 -13.96 11.02
C ALA A 7 7.90 -13.24 9.68
N VAL A 8 6.81 -12.72 9.08
CA VAL A 8 6.87 -12.09 7.74
C VAL A 8 7.46 -10.67 7.80
N VAL A 9 7.23 -9.93 8.89
CA VAL A 9 7.76 -8.56 9.05
C VAL A 9 9.26 -8.59 9.37
N ALA A 10 9.73 -9.61 10.10
CA ALA A 10 11.14 -9.74 10.47
C ALA A 10 12.05 -10.08 9.27
N VAL A 11 11.54 -10.82 8.28
CA VAL A 11 12.31 -11.17 7.07
C VAL A 11 12.53 -9.96 6.15
N ALA A 12 11.54 -9.08 6.03
CA ALA A 12 11.69 -7.86 5.21
C ALA A 12 12.67 -6.85 5.83
N ALA A 13 12.67 -6.69 7.16
CA ALA A 13 13.59 -5.80 7.86
C ALA A 13 15.04 -6.34 7.87
N GLY A 14 15.23 -7.66 7.95
CA GLY A 14 16.54 -8.30 7.92
C GLY A 14 17.24 -8.21 6.57
N MET A 15 16.51 -8.20 5.46
CA MET A 15 17.09 -8.06 4.12
C MET A 15 17.54 -6.63 3.80
N LEU A 16 16.92 -5.60 4.38
CA LEU A 16 17.37 -4.21 4.17
C LEU A 16 18.70 -3.92 4.88
N ALA A 17 18.97 -4.52 6.04
CA ALA A 17 20.20 -4.28 6.82
C ALA A 17 21.43 -5.01 6.26
N ALA A 18 21.27 -6.12 5.57
CA ALA A 18 22.36 -6.94 5.02
C ALA A 18 22.99 -6.39 3.72
N VAL A 19 22.32 -5.45 3.04
CA VAL A 19 22.77 -4.90 1.74
C VAL A 19 23.82 -3.78 1.90
N PHE A 20 24.00 -3.24 3.10
CA PHE A 20 24.99 -2.18 3.34
C PHE A 20 26.44 -2.66 3.66
N SER A 21 26.65 -3.98 3.72
CA SER A 21 28.03 -4.51 3.78
C SER A 21 28.66 -4.42 2.38
N GLN A 22 29.73 -3.62 2.27
CA GLN A 22 30.46 -3.34 1.05
C GLN A 22 30.89 -4.63 0.34
N THR A 23 30.08 -5.11 -0.59
CA THR A 23 30.53 -6.03 -1.63
C THR A 23 30.82 -5.18 -2.87
N THR A 24 32.08 -5.15 -3.26
CA THR A 24 32.54 -4.68 -4.58
C THR A 24 31.83 -5.48 -5.65
N PHE A 25 30.73 -4.93 -6.18
CA PHE A 25 30.07 -5.51 -7.33
C PHE A 25 30.99 -5.36 -8.54
N ALA A 26 31.37 -6.49 -9.13
CA ALA A 26 32.13 -6.53 -10.38
C ALA A 26 31.42 -5.64 -11.41
N GLN A 27 32.16 -4.68 -11.93
CA GLN A 27 31.76 -3.74 -12.96
C GLN A 27 31.46 -4.53 -14.25
N SER A 28 30.17 -4.88 -14.41
CA SER A 28 29.67 -5.52 -15.64
C SER A 28 29.46 -4.43 -16.69
N ALA A 29 29.84 -4.74 -17.94
CA ALA A 29 29.81 -3.87 -19.11
C ALA A 29 28.76 -2.74 -19.08
N ASP A 30 29.23 -1.50 -19.25
CA ASP A 30 28.45 -0.27 -19.29
C ASP A 30 27.37 -0.32 -20.38
N LEU A 31 26.17 -0.66 -19.96
CA LEU A 31 24.98 -0.30 -20.73
C LEU A 31 24.77 1.21 -20.50
N ALA A 32 24.75 2.00 -21.56
CA ALA A 32 24.43 3.41 -21.47
C ALA A 32 23.11 3.63 -20.70
N PRO A 33 23.03 4.62 -19.81
CA PRO A 33 21.78 4.88 -19.09
C PRO A 33 20.67 5.24 -20.06
N ALA A 34 19.44 4.78 -19.78
CA ALA A 34 18.28 5.17 -20.57
C ALA A 34 18.15 6.70 -20.58
N THR A 35 18.05 7.29 -21.76
CA THR A 35 18.05 8.74 -21.96
C THR A 35 16.69 9.41 -21.73
N GLY A 36 15.63 8.63 -21.48
CA GLY A 36 14.27 9.14 -21.31
C GLY A 36 13.95 9.58 -19.89
N ASN A 37 13.02 10.52 -19.79
CA ASN A 37 12.54 11.03 -18.50
C ASN A 37 11.31 10.31 -17.95
N TRP A 38 10.67 9.47 -18.76
CA TRP A 38 9.48 8.73 -18.37
C TRP A 38 9.80 7.28 -18.05
N MET A 39 9.18 6.76 -17.00
CA MET A 39 9.21 5.35 -16.67
C MET A 39 7.81 4.87 -16.31
N VAL A 40 7.41 3.74 -16.88
CA VAL A 40 6.17 3.04 -16.50
C VAL A 40 6.56 1.74 -15.82
N ARG A 41 5.94 1.45 -14.67
CA ARG A 41 6.10 0.18 -13.96
C ARG A 41 4.77 -0.54 -13.86
N LEU A 42 4.80 -1.85 -13.99
CA LEU A 42 3.69 -2.75 -13.71
C LEU A 42 4.11 -3.68 -12.57
N ARG A 43 3.37 -3.67 -11.48
CA ARG A 43 3.67 -4.43 -10.26
C ARG A 43 2.51 -5.35 -9.87
N ALA A 44 2.84 -6.49 -9.27
CA ALA A 44 1.95 -7.24 -8.41
C ALA A 44 2.20 -6.78 -6.98
N VAL A 45 1.17 -6.29 -6.30
CA VAL A 45 1.28 -5.68 -4.97
C VAL A 45 0.46 -6.48 -3.97
N ASN A 46 1.10 -6.89 -2.88
CA ASN A 46 0.42 -7.46 -1.73
C ASN A 46 0.04 -6.34 -0.75
N LEU A 47 -1.26 -6.13 -0.58
CA LEU A 47 -1.86 -5.18 0.37
C LEU A 47 -2.12 -5.91 1.69
N THR A 48 -1.48 -5.45 2.76
CA THR A 48 -1.70 -5.92 4.13
C THR A 48 -2.25 -4.77 4.97
N ALA A 49 -3.52 -4.86 5.38
CA ALA A 49 -4.17 -3.85 6.18
C ALA A 49 -3.70 -3.89 7.64
N ALA A 50 -3.60 -2.71 8.29
CA ALA A 50 -3.28 -2.63 9.72
C ALA A 50 -4.46 -3.08 10.60
N ASN A 51 -5.69 -2.98 10.10
CA ASN A 51 -6.91 -3.40 10.77
C ASN A 51 -7.07 -2.78 12.17
N LYS A 52 -6.96 -1.45 12.24
CA LYS A 52 -7.18 -0.67 13.45
C LYS A 52 -8.55 -0.02 13.42
N SER A 53 -9.28 -0.06 14.54
CA SER A 53 -10.58 0.61 14.68
C SER A 53 -10.83 1.07 16.11
N ASP A 54 -11.60 2.15 16.24
CA ASP A 54 -12.11 2.56 17.55
C ASP A 54 -13.21 1.57 18.00
N ALA A 55 -13.35 1.41 19.32
CA ALA A 55 -14.42 0.59 19.88
C ALA A 55 -15.81 1.19 19.60
N VAL A 56 -16.83 0.32 19.51
CA VAL A 56 -18.25 0.71 19.45
C VAL A 56 -18.96 0.10 20.66
N PRO A 57 -18.94 0.75 21.84
CA PRO A 57 -19.48 0.18 23.07
C PRO A 57 -20.97 -0.21 22.97
N ALA A 58 -21.79 0.57 22.26
CA ALA A 58 -23.22 0.30 22.05
C ALA A 58 -23.50 -1.04 21.35
N LEU A 59 -22.53 -1.60 20.62
CA LEU A 59 -22.62 -2.87 19.91
C LEU A 59 -21.69 -3.95 20.53
N ALA A 60 -21.10 -3.66 21.69
CA ALA A 60 -20.07 -4.48 22.34
C ALA A 60 -18.93 -4.89 21.38
N ILE A 61 -18.54 -3.99 20.46
CA ILE A 61 -17.42 -4.17 19.54
C ILE A 61 -16.18 -3.54 20.19
N PRO A 62 -15.15 -4.32 20.56
CA PRO A 62 -13.92 -3.78 21.11
C PRO A 62 -13.10 -3.06 20.04
N ALA A 63 -12.09 -2.30 20.46
CA ALA A 63 -11.12 -1.71 19.55
C ALA A 63 -10.42 -2.79 18.72
N ASP A 64 -10.05 -2.45 17.48
CA ASP A 64 -9.36 -3.32 16.51
C ASP A 64 -10.15 -4.57 16.08
N ALA A 65 -11.44 -4.65 16.41
CA ALA A 65 -12.29 -5.78 16.03
C ALA A 65 -12.86 -5.68 14.61
N ILE A 66 -12.82 -4.51 13.98
CA ILE A 66 -13.27 -4.34 12.59
C ILE A 66 -12.06 -4.58 11.65
N GLN A 67 -12.17 -5.61 10.81
CA GLN A 67 -11.07 -6.03 9.95
C GLN A 67 -11.51 -6.11 8.48
N ILE A 68 -10.56 -5.85 7.59
CA ILE A 68 -10.70 -6.08 6.15
C ILE A 68 -9.68 -7.13 5.68
N ASN A 69 -10.00 -7.79 4.57
CA ASN A 69 -9.12 -8.82 4.01
C ASN A 69 -7.90 -8.22 3.31
N ASN A 70 -6.76 -8.92 3.41
CA ASN A 70 -5.58 -8.65 2.62
C ASN A 70 -5.81 -9.05 1.14
N LYS A 71 -5.04 -8.46 0.23
CA LYS A 71 -5.21 -8.69 -1.21
C LYS A 71 -3.91 -8.59 -1.98
N VAL A 72 -3.83 -9.35 -3.07
CA VAL A 72 -2.86 -9.11 -4.14
C VAL A 72 -3.58 -8.40 -5.28
N LEU A 73 -2.98 -7.35 -5.82
CA LEU A 73 -3.56 -6.51 -6.86
C LEU A 73 -2.50 -6.04 -7.86
N PRO A 74 -2.86 -5.79 -9.12
CA PRO A 74 -1.99 -5.11 -10.07
C PRO A 74 -1.95 -3.60 -9.79
N GLU A 75 -0.79 -3.02 -9.99
CA GLU A 75 -0.51 -1.60 -9.83
C GLU A 75 0.23 -1.10 -11.07
N LEU A 76 -0.18 0.04 -11.59
CA LEU A 76 0.45 0.76 -12.69
C LEU A 76 1.03 2.05 -12.15
N ASP A 77 2.34 2.26 -12.37
CA ASP A 77 3.02 3.45 -11.92
C ASP A 77 3.60 4.20 -13.10
N ILE A 78 3.47 5.52 -13.07
CA ILE A 78 4.00 6.44 -14.07
C ILE A 78 4.93 7.41 -13.35
N SER A 79 6.22 7.33 -13.65
CA SER A 79 7.24 8.20 -13.06
C SER A 79 7.79 9.15 -14.10
N TYR A 80 7.99 10.41 -13.69
CA TYR A 80 8.70 11.41 -14.47
C TYR A 80 9.95 11.87 -13.71
N PHE A 81 11.11 11.70 -14.34
CA PHE A 81 12.40 12.09 -13.78
C PHE A 81 12.73 13.53 -14.16
N PHE A 82 12.71 14.43 -13.19
CA PHE A 82 13.15 15.83 -13.36
C PHE A 82 14.67 15.92 -13.48
N THR A 83 15.36 15.04 -12.73
CA THR A 83 16.81 14.86 -12.76
C THR A 83 17.12 13.37 -12.63
N PRO A 84 18.37 12.92 -12.82
CA PRO A 84 18.72 11.51 -12.55
C PRO A 84 18.36 11.04 -11.13
N HIS A 85 18.34 11.95 -10.14
CA HIS A 85 18.08 11.66 -8.73
C HIS A 85 16.64 11.93 -8.30
N LEU A 86 15.89 12.81 -8.97
CA LEU A 86 14.58 13.26 -8.51
C LEU A 86 13.48 12.89 -9.49
N ALA A 87 12.47 12.18 -9.04
CA ALA A 87 11.30 11.81 -9.83
C ALA A 87 9.98 12.05 -9.07
N ALA A 88 8.92 12.36 -9.82
CA ALA A 88 7.55 12.21 -9.34
C ALA A 88 6.97 10.89 -9.85
N GLU A 89 6.22 10.19 -9.01
CA GLU A 89 5.53 8.95 -9.39
C GLU A 89 4.04 9.03 -9.05
N LEU A 90 3.20 8.80 -10.05
CA LEU A 90 1.77 8.60 -9.90
C LEU A 90 1.49 7.09 -9.91
N ILE A 91 0.91 6.61 -8.82
CA ILE A 91 0.61 5.21 -8.55
C ILE A 91 -0.88 4.99 -8.71
N LEU A 92 -1.26 4.08 -9.57
CA LEU A 92 -2.64 3.81 -9.97
C LEU A 92 -2.97 2.33 -9.82
N THR A 93 -4.22 2.05 -9.44
CA THR A 93 -4.80 0.72 -9.43
C THR A 93 -6.27 0.80 -9.83
N TYR A 94 -6.94 -0.33 -9.97
CA TYR A 94 -8.40 -0.33 -10.16
C TYR A 94 -9.14 -0.35 -8.81
N PRO A 95 -10.46 -0.01 -8.76
CA PRO A 95 -11.22 -0.02 -7.52
C PRO A 95 -11.21 -1.40 -6.85
N GLN A 96 -10.64 -1.48 -5.64
CA GLN A 96 -10.50 -2.70 -4.86
C GLN A 96 -11.71 -2.93 -3.97
N GLN A 97 -12.32 -4.12 -4.04
CA GLN A 97 -13.39 -4.51 -3.11
C GLN A 97 -12.78 -5.22 -1.91
N HIS A 98 -13.14 -4.79 -0.70
CA HIS A 98 -12.76 -5.44 0.54
C HIS A 98 -13.98 -5.94 1.29
N ASP A 99 -13.86 -7.15 1.83
CA ASP A 99 -14.81 -7.72 2.78
C ASP A 99 -14.51 -7.16 4.18
N VAL A 100 -15.59 -6.83 4.91
CA VAL A 100 -15.51 -6.32 6.29
C VAL A 100 -16.02 -7.39 7.23
N THR A 101 -15.20 -7.73 8.22
CA THR A 101 -15.53 -8.71 9.27
C THR A 101 -15.38 -8.05 10.62
N VAL A 102 -16.40 -8.18 11.47
CA VAL A 102 -16.34 -7.85 12.90
C VAL A 102 -15.94 -9.10 13.65
N MET A 103 -14.77 -9.08 14.28
CA MET A 103 -14.18 -10.25 14.93
C MET A 103 -14.84 -10.59 16.25
N GLN A 104 -15.46 -9.60 16.92
CA GLN A 104 -16.17 -9.75 18.18
C GLN A 104 -17.25 -8.67 18.32
N SER A 105 -18.44 -9.06 18.76
CA SER A 105 -19.56 -8.15 19.03
C SER A 105 -20.54 -8.81 20.00
N ALA A 106 -21.65 -8.12 20.35
CA ALA A 106 -22.76 -8.69 21.10
C ALA A 106 -23.39 -9.94 20.43
N LEU A 107 -23.20 -10.11 19.11
CA LEU A 107 -23.69 -11.26 18.35
C LEU A 107 -22.74 -12.48 18.41
N GLY A 108 -21.62 -12.38 19.11
CA GLY A 108 -20.61 -13.43 19.24
C GLY A 108 -19.37 -13.23 18.39
N GLY A 109 -18.81 -14.32 17.85
CA GLY A 109 -17.53 -14.39 17.13
C GLY A 109 -17.53 -13.74 15.73
N PRO A 110 -16.55 -14.10 14.87
CA PRO A 110 -16.34 -13.41 13.60
C PRO A 110 -17.58 -13.42 12.71
N THR A 111 -18.05 -12.21 12.37
CA THR A 111 -19.23 -12.00 11.52
C THR A 111 -18.89 -11.10 10.35
N LYS A 112 -19.04 -11.60 9.12
CA LYS A 112 -18.91 -10.77 7.92
C LYS A 112 -20.15 -9.88 7.82
N ILE A 113 -19.93 -8.56 7.83
CA ILE A 113 -21.01 -7.56 7.79
C ILE A 113 -21.19 -6.92 6.41
N GLY A 114 -20.36 -7.29 5.42
CA GLY A 114 -20.50 -6.81 4.05
C GLY A 114 -19.19 -6.48 3.37
N ASN A 115 -19.22 -5.51 2.44
CA ASN A 115 -18.07 -5.08 1.68
C ASN A 115 -18.18 -3.60 1.26
N PHE A 116 -17.05 -3.05 0.80
CA PHE A 116 -16.96 -1.75 0.16
C PHE A 116 -15.88 -1.76 -0.91
N ARG A 117 -15.86 -0.74 -1.76
CA ARG A 117 -14.77 -0.52 -2.74
C ARG A 117 -13.99 0.74 -2.40
N HIS A 118 -12.68 0.69 -2.61
CA HIS A 118 -11.83 1.85 -2.54
C HIS A 118 -10.89 1.96 -3.75
N LEU A 119 -10.54 3.17 -4.12
CA LEU A 119 -9.56 3.49 -5.16
C LEU A 119 -8.57 4.50 -4.57
N PRO A 120 -7.33 4.10 -4.26
CA PRO A 120 -6.31 4.93 -3.62
C PRO A 120 -5.21 5.38 -4.60
N PRO A 121 -5.41 6.35 -5.51
CA PRO A 121 -4.27 6.95 -6.20
C PRO A 121 -3.30 7.58 -5.20
N ILE A 122 -2.00 7.42 -5.48
CA ILE A 122 -0.91 7.94 -4.66
C ILE A 122 0.02 8.76 -5.55
N LEU A 123 0.43 9.93 -5.07
CA LEU A 123 1.45 10.76 -5.71
C LEU A 123 2.64 10.89 -4.76
N THR A 124 3.83 10.48 -5.22
CA THR A 124 5.07 10.57 -4.45
C THR A 124 6.15 11.34 -5.19
N MET A 125 7.01 11.99 -4.43
CA MET A 125 8.32 12.44 -4.89
C MET A 125 9.36 11.43 -4.42
N GLN A 126 10.22 10.96 -5.35
CA GLN A 126 11.24 9.95 -5.10
C GLN A 126 12.63 10.56 -5.24
N TYR A 127 13.55 10.13 -4.37
CA TYR A 127 14.97 10.39 -4.49
C TYR A 127 15.73 9.09 -4.75
N HIS A 128 16.42 9.02 -5.90
CA HIS A 128 17.23 7.89 -6.35
C HIS A 128 18.69 8.12 -6.00
N PHE A 129 19.29 7.22 -5.19
CA PHE A 129 20.63 7.43 -4.62
C PHE A 129 21.75 7.17 -5.63
N THR A 130 21.60 6.16 -6.50
CA THR A 130 22.67 5.71 -7.42
C THR A 130 22.13 5.58 -8.85
N PRO A 131 21.79 6.71 -9.53
CA PRO A 131 21.11 6.67 -10.83
C PRO A 131 21.96 6.06 -11.95
N GLU A 132 23.30 6.09 -11.84
CA GLU A 132 24.21 5.53 -12.83
C GLU A 132 24.46 4.03 -12.66
N SER A 133 24.23 3.48 -11.45
CA SER A 133 24.49 2.06 -11.18
C SER A 133 23.40 1.15 -11.75
N ARG A 134 23.68 -0.16 -11.81
CA ARG A 134 22.63 -1.16 -12.13
C ARG A 134 21.60 -1.30 -11.01
N PHE A 135 22.02 -1.16 -9.77
CA PHE A 135 21.17 -1.16 -8.59
C PHE A 135 20.86 0.28 -8.17
N LYS A 136 19.60 0.66 -8.23
CA LYS A 136 19.12 2.03 -8.05
C LYS A 136 18.12 2.09 -6.90
N PRO A 137 18.58 2.14 -5.63
CA PRO A 137 17.69 2.31 -4.48
C PRO A 137 17.10 3.70 -4.47
N TYR A 138 15.86 3.80 -3.97
CA TYR A 138 15.17 5.07 -3.81
C TYR A 138 14.32 5.08 -2.54
N VAL A 139 14.02 6.28 -2.10
CA VAL A 139 13.00 6.57 -1.09
C VAL A 139 12.04 7.61 -1.64
N GLY A 140 10.82 7.60 -1.14
CA GLY A 140 9.79 8.53 -1.56
C GLY A 140 8.87 8.94 -0.43
N ALA A 141 8.31 10.13 -0.57
CA ALA A 141 7.26 10.64 0.30
C ALA A 141 6.20 11.34 -0.54
N GLY A 142 4.96 11.28 -0.10
CA GLY A 142 3.87 11.83 -0.86
C GLY A 142 2.53 11.78 -0.15
N ILE A 143 1.48 11.79 -0.93
CA ILE A 143 0.09 11.83 -0.47
C ILE A 143 -0.73 10.76 -1.18
N ASN A 144 -1.70 10.22 -0.49
CA ASN A 144 -2.77 9.42 -1.09
C ASN A 144 -4.11 10.16 -0.97
N TYR A 145 -4.94 10.00 -1.99
CA TYR A 145 -6.35 10.38 -1.98
C TYR A 145 -7.16 9.14 -2.28
N THR A 146 -7.87 8.62 -1.28
CA THR A 146 -8.65 7.39 -1.42
C THR A 146 -10.12 7.71 -1.55
N ARG A 147 -10.74 7.28 -2.66
CA ARG A 147 -12.20 7.32 -2.84
C ARG A 147 -12.81 6.01 -2.41
N ILE A 148 -13.79 6.08 -1.50
CA ILE A 148 -14.58 4.94 -1.00
C ILE A 148 -15.95 4.97 -1.68
N SER A 149 -16.39 3.82 -2.16
CA SER A 149 -17.64 3.66 -2.92
C SER A 149 -18.27 2.28 -2.70
N ASN A 150 -19.50 2.09 -3.18
CA ASN A 150 -20.22 0.82 -3.14
C ASN A 150 -20.18 0.18 -1.74
N VAL A 151 -20.54 0.99 -0.73
CA VAL A 151 -20.60 0.55 0.66
C VAL A 151 -21.88 -0.29 0.86
N ASN A 152 -21.69 -1.57 1.12
CA ASN A 152 -22.75 -2.53 1.42
C ASN A 152 -22.42 -3.19 2.76
N LEU A 153 -22.65 -2.46 3.85
CA LEU A 153 -22.38 -2.92 5.20
C LEU A 153 -23.69 -2.99 5.98
N GLN A 154 -23.95 -4.15 6.59
CA GLN A 154 -25.14 -4.36 7.40
C GLN A 154 -24.82 -5.20 8.63
N VAL A 155 -25.15 -4.67 9.80
CA VAL A 155 -25.03 -5.40 11.06
C VAL A 155 -26.39 -6.06 11.35
N PRO A 156 -26.43 -7.40 11.51
CA PRO A 156 -27.66 -8.11 11.86
C PRO A 156 -28.31 -7.55 13.14
N GLY A 157 -29.63 -7.27 13.08
CA GLY A 157 -30.38 -6.72 14.21
C GLY A 157 -30.17 -5.22 14.48
N VAL A 158 -29.23 -4.55 13.76
CA VAL A 158 -28.95 -3.12 13.97
C VAL A 158 -29.31 -2.28 12.74
N GLY A 159 -28.92 -2.71 11.54
CA GLY A 159 -29.22 -2.02 10.29
C GLY A 159 -27.99 -1.70 9.43
N PRO A 160 -28.17 -0.86 8.39
CA PRO A 160 -27.10 -0.52 7.46
C PRO A 160 -26.09 0.44 8.10
N LEU A 161 -24.82 0.25 7.71
CA LEU A 161 -23.72 1.18 8.01
C LEU A 161 -23.24 1.84 6.73
N ASP A 162 -22.73 3.05 6.85
CA ASP A 162 -22.07 3.79 5.76
C ASP A 162 -20.64 4.14 6.15
N LEU A 163 -19.84 4.54 5.16
CA LEU A 163 -18.45 5.00 5.34
C LEU A 163 -18.28 6.41 4.79
N SER A 164 -17.34 7.18 5.35
CA SER A 164 -16.92 8.43 4.72
C SER A 164 -16.40 8.15 3.30
N LYS A 165 -16.80 8.98 2.33
CA LYS A 165 -16.56 8.72 0.90
C LYS A 165 -15.11 8.94 0.46
N ASN A 166 -14.35 9.71 1.23
CA ASN A 166 -12.99 10.11 0.88
C ASN A 166 -12.07 10.00 2.10
N SER A 167 -10.82 9.65 1.84
CA SER A 167 -9.72 9.69 2.80
C SER A 167 -8.52 10.37 2.14
N PHE A 168 -7.83 11.21 2.89
CA PHE A 168 -6.60 11.86 2.47
C PHE A 168 -5.55 11.61 3.55
N GLY A 169 -4.33 11.21 3.15
CA GLY A 169 -3.27 10.92 4.09
C GLY A 169 -1.88 10.93 3.46
N PRO A 170 -0.82 10.90 4.26
CA PRO A 170 0.54 10.78 3.76
C PRO A 170 0.81 9.39 3.17
N ALA A 171 1.89 9.31 2.40
CA ALA A 171 2.45 8.07 1.89
C ALA A 171 3.97 8.12 2.01
N LEU A 172 4.58 7.00 2.38
CA LEU A 172 6.03 6.80 2.38
C LEU A 172 6.35 5.59 1.52
N GLN A 173 7.52 5.63 0.88
CA GLN A 173 7.95 4.63 -0.07
C GLN A 173 9.46 4.38 0.07
N ALA A 174 9.87 3.13 -0.09
CA ALA A 174 11.26 2.74 -0.23
C ALA A 174 11.35 1.54 -1.18
N GLY A 175 12.30 1.56 -2.09
CA GLY A 175 12.42 0.48 -3.06
C GLY A 175 13.73 0.54 -3.84
N PHE A 176 13.82 -0.30 -4.85
CA PHE A 176 14.92 -0.26 -5.79
C PHE A 176 14.48 -0.71 -7.19
N ASP A 177 15.14 -0.14 -8.19
CA ASP A 177 15.15 -0.63 -9.56
C ASP A 177 16.49 -1.34 -9.83
N TYR A 178 16.43 -2.53 -10.39
CA TYR A 178 17.62 -3.24 -10.88
C TYR A 178 17.58 -3.28 -12.41
N ARG A 179 18.56 -2.64 -13.06
CA ARG A 179 18.61 -2.53 -14.52
C ARG A 179 18.92 -3.88 -15.16
N LEU A 180 17.98 -4.42 -15.93
CA LEU A 180 18.11 -5.66 -16.69
C LEU A 180 18.73 -5.40 -18.08
N THR A 181 18.20 -4.36 -18.76
CA THR A 181 18.69 -3.87 -20.05
C THR A 181 18.82 -2.34 -20.00
N GLU A 182 19.10 -1.69 -21.13
CA GLU A 182 19.12 -0.22 -21.19
C GLU A 182 17.83 0.44 -20.72
N ARG A 183 16.68 -0.19 -21.00
CA ARG A 183 15.35 0.37 -20.74
C ARG A 183 14.48 -0.45 -19.80
N LEU A 184 14.82 -1.72 -19.57
CA LEU A 184 14.01 -2.62 -18.73
C LEU A 184 14.64 -2.75 -17.35
N TYR A 185 13.78 -2.66 -16.33
CA TYR A 185 14.15 -2.71 -14.92
C TYR A 185 13.30 -3.72 -14.19
N PHE A 186 13.89 -4.49 -13.30
CA PHE A 186 13.21 -5.22 -12.24
C PHE A 186 13.03 -4.27 -11.05
N ASN A 187 11.85 -4.27 -10.43
CA ASN A 187 11.54 -3.38 -9.33
C ASN A 187 10.99 -4.13 -8.13
N VAL A 188 11.43 -3.71 -6.94
CA VAL A 188 10.82 -4.06 -5.65
C VAL A 188 10.53 -2.78 -4.90
N ASP A 189 9.35 -2.70 -4.32
CA ASP A 189 8.84 -1.50 -3.68
C ASP A 189 8.06 -1.82 -2.41
N LEU A 190 8.28 -1.08 -1.36
CA LEU A 190 7.53 -1.11 -0.11
C LEU A 190 6.94 0.26 0.16
N LYS A 191 5.62 0.32 0.28
CA LYS A 191 4.90 1.55 0.62
C LYS A 191 4.16 1.41 1.95
N LYS A 192 4.09 2.51 2.67
CA LYS A 192 3.19 2.73 3.79
C LYS A 192 2.26 3.89 3.46
N THR A 193 0.95 3.65 3.54
CA THR A 193 -0.04 4.71 3.35
C THR A 193 -0.93 4.80 4.59
N TRP A 194 -1.45 6.00 4.85
CA TRP A 194 -2.39 6.24 5.93
C TRP A 194 -3.77 6.52 5.33
N ILE A 195 -4.69 5.58 5.53
CA ILE A 195 -6.05 5.60 4.99
C ILE A 195 -7.03 5.32 6.12
N SER A 196 -7.93 6.24 6.40
CA SER A 196 -8.95 6.06 7.42
C SER A 196 -10.34 6.40 6.89
N ALA A 197 -11.37 5.80 7.48
CA ALA A 197 -12.76 6.09 7.18
C ALA A 197 -13.59 6.17 8.46
N ASP A 198 -14.51 7.12 8.52
CA ASP A 198 -15.52 7.16 9.57
C ASP A 198 -16.62 6.16 9.24
N VAL A 199 -16.97 5.32 10.21
CA VAL A 199 -18.11 4.42 10.15
C VAL A 199 -19.34 5.19 10.66
N LYS A 200 -20.41 5.20 9.88
CA LYS A 200 -21.61 5.96 10.18
C LYS A 200 -22.83 5.03 10.30
N MET A 201 -23.68 5.33 11.27
CA MET A 201 -24.99 4.73 11.45
C MET A 201 -26.02 5.84 11.54
N ALA A 202 -27.08 5.78 10.74
CA ALA A 202 -28.11 6.82 10.66
C ALA A 202 -27.52 8.25 10.51
N GLY A 203 -26.42 8.39 9.72
CA GLY A 203 -25.74 9.66 9.47
C GLY A 203 -24.77 10.11 10.56
N GLN A 204 -24.71 9.46 11.71
CA GLN A 204 -23.80 9.79 12.81
C GLN A 204 -22.55 8.89 12.79
N THR A 205 -21.38 9.47 13.05
CA THR A 205 -20.14 8.72 13.17
C THR A 205 -20.13 7.95 14.50
N ILE A 206 -19.98 6.63 14.42
CA ILE A 206 -19.97 5.72 15.57
C ILE A 206 -18.59 5.09 15.83
N SER A 207 -17.70 5.10 14.81
CA SER A 207 -16.34 4.56 14.91
C SER A 207 -15.46 5.14 13.81
N LYS A 208 -14.16 5.00 13.95
CA LYS A 208 -13.17 5.29 12.90
C LYS A 208 -12.33 4.05 12.63
N VAL A 209 -12.26 3.66 11.36
CA VAL A 209 -11.44 2.53 10.89
C VAL A 209 -10.20 3.08 10.21
N LYS A 210 -9.04 2.53 10.56
CA LYS A 210 -7.74 2.84 9.96
C LYS A 210 -7.27 1.61 9.19
N VAL A 211 -7.32 1.69 7.88
CA VAL A 211 -6.83 0.63 6.98
C VAL A 211 -5.31 0.62 6.98
N ASP A 212 -4.69 1.79 6.90
CA ASP A 212 -3.25 2.07 6.99
C ASP A 212 -2.37 0.94 6.44
N PRO A 213 -2.50 0.57 5.16
CA PRO A 213 -1.90 -0.66 4.65
C PRO A 213 -0.38 -0.53 4.48
N TRP A 214 0.28 -1.67 4.58
CA TRP A 214 1.57 -1.93 3.96
C TRP A 214 1.35 -2.53 2.58
N LEU A 215 2.09 -2.05 1.60
CA LEU A 215 2.01 -2.43 0.20
C LEU A 215 3.39 -2.92 -0.23
N LEU A 216 3.56 -4.23 -0.43
CA LEU A 216 4.80 -4.81 -0.96
C LEU A 216 4.59 -5.16 -2.43
N GLY A 217 5.30 -4.49 -3.32
CA GLY A 217 5.21 -4.63 -4.77
C GLY A 217 6.45 -5.26 -5.38
N ILE A 218 6.23 -6.09 -6.40
CA ILE A 218 7.30 -6.64 -7.25
C ILE A 218 6.82 -6.50 -8.70
N GLY A 219 7.70 -6.05 -9.59
CA GLY A 219 7.31 -5.82 -10.96
C GLY A 219 8.43 -5.50 -11.93
N LEU A 220 8.03 -5.02 -13.09
CA LEU A 220 8.93 -4.59 -14.16
C LEU A 220 8.66 -3.12 -14.51
N GLY A 221 9.71 -2.39 -14.81
CA GLY A 221 9.67 -1.01 -15.28
C GLY A 221 10.28 -0.88 -16.66
N TYR A 222 9.73 -0.01 -17.47
CA TYR A 222 10.26 0.37 -18.77
C TYR A 222 10.46 1.88 -18.83
N ARG A 223 11.68 2.31 -19.16
CA ARG A 223 12.07 3.72 -19.26
C ARG A 223 12.24 4.15 -20.71
N PHE A 224 11.68 5.31 -21.09
CA PHE A 224 11.68 5.85 -22.45
C PHE A 224 11.71 7.38 -22.44
#